data_210114bbcc77341a7c965e5e443929c4
#
_entry.id   210114bbcc77341a7c965e5e443929c4
#
_cell.length_a   1.000
_cell.length_b   1.000
_cell.length_c   1.000
_cell.angle_alpha   90.00
_cell.angle_beta   90.00
_cell.angle_gamma   90.00
#
_symmetry.space_group_name_H-M   'P 1'
#
loop_
_entity.id
_entity.type
_entity.pdbx_description
1 polymer ?
#
loop_
_entity_poly.entity_id
_entity_poly.type
_entity_poly.pdbx_seq_one_letter_code
_entity_poly.pdbx_strand_id
1 'polypeptide(L)'
;QCANSMGKSFNMANPFLDAESAELRMNFVHDSIAKNGIAVLIRKTPAKIRLQKDKIIAEDYIRLNIHDFLLKCVEGHCNIIVSGETGSGKTEFIKYLAAHTKENEKIITIEDTLELHLDKIFPHRDIVAMKTNNIASYSDVLVTCMRQNPRWILLSEVRSAEAVMAVRNSISSGHNILSTIHADKAESIPSRMYSLLETNQDVEQFLTTIHRYVQLGVHIKGYYSQKYKRFHREVSEVVEFYVTDDNKAEYKILYKKTPDGHETVANPSKYLIGYLESQGVIMPQDILVKEEFREVKSDNISNDNNDFIVDNSTYRNMNNGVGTINSGNVVQSNKQVLNNIPNYNNQSNIVYSQNIPNIYGGQNIPRPVNINNINNS
;
A
#
# COMPACT_ATOMS: atom_id res chain seq x y z
N GLN A 1 -9.12 -6.09 -27.18
CA GLN A 1 -9.13 -4.62 -27.18
C GLN A 1 -8.06 -4.06 -26.24
N CYS A 2 -8.02 -4.44 -24.94
CA CYS A 2 -7.01 -3.94 -23.98
C CYS A 2 -5.58 -4.10 -24.48
N ALA A 3 -5.20 -5.25 -25.04
CA ALA A 3 -3.87 -5.48 -25.58
C ALA A 3 -3.54 -4.49 -26.71
N ASN A 4 -4.47 -4.30 -27.65
CA ASN A 4 -4.31 -3.39 -28.78
C ASN A 4 -4.16 -1.93 -28.33
N SER A 5 -4.97 -1.49 -27.34
CA SER A 5 -4.87 -0.12 -26.81
C SER A 5 -3.55 0.16 -26.07
N MET A 6 -2.89 -0.89 -25.59
CA MET A 6 -1.59 -0.82 -24.92
C MET A 6 -0.41 -1.09 -25.88
N GLY A 7 -0.67 -1.36 -27.18
CA GLY A 7 0.38 -1.75 -28.13
C GLY A 7 1.11 -3.05 -27.75
N LYS A 8 0.44 -3.93 -26.98
CA LYS A 8 1.01 -5.20 -26.49
C LYS A 8 0.33 -6.39 -27.16
N SER A 9 1.10 -7.47 -27.34
CA SER A 9 0.54 -8.77 -27.77
C SER A 9 0.01 -9.55 -26.57
N PHE A 10 -1.14 -10.19 -26.76
CA PHE A 10 -1.71 -11.11 -25.76
C PHE A 10 -2.18 -12.39 -26.50
N ASN A 11 -1.37 -13.44 -26.40
CA ASN A 11 -1.56 -14.72 -27.09
C ASN A 11 -0.74 -15.82 -26.40
N MET A 12 -0.70 -17.04 -26.96
CA MET A 12 0.09 -18.17 -26.42
C MET A 12 1.57 -17.84 -26.22
N ALA A 13 2.19 -17.04 -27.10
CA ALA A 13 3.60 -16.66 -26.98
C ALA A 13 3.82 -15.56 -25.95
N ASN A 14 2.80 -14.73 -25.69
CA ASN A 14 2.80 -13.64 -24.70
C ASN A 14 1.56 -13.81 -23.80
N PRO A 15 1.58 -14.79 -22.86
CA PRO A 15 0.38 -15.19 -22.14
C PRO A 15 0.00 -14.28 -20.97
N PHE A 16 0.79 -13.25 -20.67
CA PHE A 16 0.54 -12.30 -19.58
C PHE A 16 0.39 -10.89 -20.14
N LEU A 17 -0.64 -10.19 -19.69
CA LEU A 17 -0.86 -8.80 -20.05
C LEU A 17 -1.21 -7.99 -18.81
N ASP A 18 -0.36 -7.02 -18.48
CA ASP A 18 -0.68 -5.93 -17.56
C ASP A 18 -1.13 -4.72 -18.36
N ALA A 19 -2.33 -4.24 -18.04
CA ALA A 19 -2.95 -3.09 -18.65
C ALA A 19 -3.43 -2.10 -17.57
N GLU A 20 -3.46 -0.83 -17.93
CA GLU A 20 -3.89 0.24 -17.05
C GLU A 20 -4.85 1.16 -17.79
N SER A 21 -5.78 1.71 -17.06
CA SER A 21 -6.60 2.84 -17.49
C SER A 21 -6.53 3.95 -16.44
N ALA A 22 -7.33 4.99 -16.60
CA ALA A 22 -7.32 6.13 -15.68
C ALA A 22 -7.48 5.75 -14.20
N GLU A 23 -8.29 4.72 -13.90
CA GLU A 23 -8.61 4.30 -12.53
C GLU A 23 -8.64 2.78 -12.34
N LEU A 24 -8.16 2.02 -13.32
CA LEU A 24 -8.14 0.56 -13.25
C LEU A 24 -6.76 0.02 -13.56
N ARG A 25 -6.33 -0.93 -12.76
CA ARG A 25 -5.22 -1.82 -13.05
C ARG A 25 -5.78 -3.20 -13.38
N MET A 26 -5.34 -3.77 -14.48
CA MET A 26 -5.84 -5.04 -14.99
C MET A 26 -4.69 -5.98 -15.28
N ASN A 27 -4.82 -7.23 -14.84
CA ASN A 27 -3.91 -8.30 -15.19
C ASN A 27 -4.70 -9.41 -15.89
N PHE A 28 -4.21 -9.88 -17.00
CA PHE A 28 -4.80 -10.95 -17.79
C PHE A 28 -3.80 -12.10 -17.90
N VAL A 29 -4.29 -13.32 -17.74
CA VAL A 29 -3.54 -14.55 -17.97
C VAL A 29 -4.26 -15.35 -19.04
N HIS A 30 -3.53 -15.67 -20.12
CA HIS A 30 -4.05 -16.40 -21.28
C HIS A 30 -4.45 -17.84 -20.90
N ASP A 31 -5.41 -18.41 -21.61
CA ASP A 31 -5.94 -19.77 -21.38
C ASP A 31 -4.90 -20.88 -21.64
N SER A 32 -3.84 -20.61 -22.38
CA SER A 32 -2.67 -21.51 -22.48
C SER A 32 -1.99 -21.77 -21.12
N ILE A 33 -2.16 -20.87 -20.15
CA ILE A 33 -1.63 -20.97 -18.79
C ILE A 33 -2.76 -21.20 -17.78
N ALA A 34 -3.83 -20.42 -17.86
CA ALA A 34 -4.99 -20.53 -16.97
C ALA A 34 -5.99 -21.57 -17.53
N LYS A 35 -5.91 -22.81 -17.03
CA LYS A 35 -6.61 -23.99 -17.60
C LYS A 35 -8.14 -23.87 -17.68
N ASN A 36 -8.75 -23.02 -16.88
CA ASN A 36 -10.21 -22.84 -16.83
C ASN A 36 -10.71 -21.69 -17.72
N GLY A 37 -9.88 -21.19 -18.63
CA GLY A 37 -10.13 -20.03 -19.48
C GLY A 37 -9.24 -18.83 -19.10
N ILE A 38 -9.42 -17.70 -19.78
CA ILE A 38 -8.64 -16.49 -19.50
C ILE A 38 -8.96 -15.99 -18.09
N ALA A 39 -7.92 -15.88 -17.24
CA ALA A 39 -8.06 -15.28 -15.93
C ALA A 39 -7.90 -13.75 -16.02
N VAL A 40 -8.79 -13.01 -15.37
CA VAL A 40 -8.78 -11.54 -15.38
C VAL A 40 -8.88 -11.03 -13.96
N LEU A 41 -7.90 -10.21 -13.55
CA LEU A 41 -7.92 -9.45 -12.31
C LEU A 41 -8.11 -7.97 -12.63
N ILE A 42 -9.11 -7.33 -12.04
CA ILE A 42 -9.34 -5.89 -12.16
C ILE A 42 -9.29 -5.26 -10.77
N ARG A 43 -8.35 -4.33 -10.58
CA ARG A 43 -8.19 -3.56 -9.35
C ARG A 43 -8.56 -2.11 -9.62
N LYS A 44 -9.46 -1.55 -8.80
CA LYS A 44 -9.80 -0.13 -8.85
C LYS A 44 -8.75 0.70 -8.11
N THR A 45 -8.23 1.72 -8.77
CA THR A 45 -7.28 2.70 -8.22
C THR A 45 -7.83 4.12 -8.41
N PRO A 46 -8.91 4.49 -7.70
CA PRO A 46 -9.59 5.75 -7.94
C PRO A 46 -8.71 6.95 -7.55
N ALA A 47 -8.81 8.02 -8.35
CA ALA A 47 -8.16 9.29 -8.10
C ALA A 47 -8.92 10.08 -7.01
N LYS A 48 -8.92 9.57 -5.78
CA LYS A 48 -9.54 10.22 -4.61
C LYS A 48 -8.81 9.87 -3.32
N ILE A 49 -8.89 10.76 -2.33
CA ILE A 49 -8.49 10.47 -0.94
C ILE A 49 -9.64 9.75 -0.26
N ARG A 50 -9.42 8.50 0.16
CA ARG A 50 -10.44 7.69 0.84
C ARG A 50 -10.45 7.87 2.35
N LEU A 51 -9.31 8.20 2.94
CA LEU A 51 -9.18 8.41 4.37
C LEU A 51 -9.65 9.84 4.72
N GLN A 52 -10.52 9.96 5.69
CA GLN A 52 -11.04 11.23 6.22
C GLN A 52 -10.81 11.24 7.72
N LYS A 53 -10.32 12.35 8.29
CA LYS A 53 -9.91 12.44 9.70
C LYS A 53 -10.98 11.88 10.66
N ASP A 54 -12.19 12.40 10.60
CA ASP A 54 -13.25 12.04 11.53
C ASP A 54 -13.59 10.53 11.45
N LYS A 55 -13.59 10.00 10.24
CA LYS A 55 -13.90 8.59 10.00
C LYS A 55 -12.79 7.65 10.49
N ILE A 56 -11.52 7.96 10.19
CA ILE A 56 -10.39 7.10 10.61
C ILE A 56 -10.21 7.12 12.13
N ILE A 57 -10.59 8.19 12.82
CA ILE A 57 -10.59 8.25 14.27
C ILE A 57 -11.78 7.47 14.85
N ALA A 58 -13.00 7.69 14.33
CA ALA A 58 -14.22 7.01 14.80
C ALA A 58 -14.18 5.49 14.55
N GLU A 59 -13.45 5.03 13.53
CA GLU A 59 -13.31 3.61 13.20
C GLU A 59 -12.09 2.93 13.85
N ASP A 60 -11.42 3.55 14.82
CA ASP A 60 -10.19 3.05 15.46
C ASP A 60 -9.07 2.70 14.45
N TYR A 61 -9.03 3.36 13.29
CA TYR A 61 -7.95 3.17 12.34
C TYR A 61 -6.63 3.75 12.88
N ILE A 62 -6.72 4.90 13.57
CA ILE A 62 -5.59 5.57 14.21
C ILE A 62 -6.09 6.41 15.39
N ARG A 63 -5.33 6.48 16.46
CA ARG A 63 -5.62 7.38 17.59
C ARG A 63 -5.41 8.84 17.19
N LEU A 64 -6.22 9.74 17.75
CA LEU A 64 -6.17 11.17 17.44
C LEU A 64 -4.79 11.79 17.68
N ASN A 65 -4.17 11.51 18.85
CA ASN A 65 -2.85 12.03 19.18
C ASN A 65 -1.76 11.52 18.23
N ILE A 66 -1.81 10.24 17.82
CA ILE A 66 -0.89 9.66 16.84
C ILE A 66 -1.11 10.27 15.45
N HIS A 67 -2.37 10.47 15.06
CA HIS A 67 -2.73 11.14 13.81
C HIS A 67 -2.15 12.55 13.75
N ASP A 68 -2.44 13.38 14.77
CA ASP A 68 -2.02 14.78 14.80
C ASP A 68 -0.48 14.89 14.89
N PHE A 69 0.17 13.97 15.60
CA PHE A 69 1.62 13.84 15.62
C PHE A 69 2.20 13.55 14.22
N LEU A 70 1.64 12.58 13.50
CA LEU A 70 2.12 12.26 12.16
C LEU A 70 1.94 13.42 11.18
N LEU A 71 0.86 14.19 11.28
CA LEU A 71 0.67 15.38 10.46
C LEU A 71 1.70 16.48 10.80
N LYS A 72 2.05 16.64 12.07
CA LYS A 72 3.16 17.54 12.48
C LYS A 72 4.50 17.08 11.92
N CYS A 73 4.73 15.77 11.86
CA CYS A 73 5.93 15.23 11.23
C CYS A 73 5.96 15.47 9.72
N VAL A 74 4.81 15.40 9.02
CA VAL A 74 4.70 15.81 7.61
C VAL A 74 4.97 17.31 7.44
N GLU A 75 4.39 18.16 8.29
CA GLU A 75 4.65 19.61 8.29
C GLU A 75 6.15 19.91 8.47
N GLY A 76 6.83 19.17 9.34
CA GLY A 76 8.28 19.23 9.60
C GLY A 76 9.14 18.45 8.62
N HIS A 77 8.58 17.99 7.49
CA HIS A 77 9.33 17.30 6.42
C HIS A 77 10.02 16.01 6.86
N CYS A 78 9.45 15.27 7.81
CA CYS A 78 9.97 13.96 8.16
C CYS A 78 9.86 13.00 6.98
N ASN A 79 10.89 12.23 6.74
CA ASN A 79 10.86 11.08 5.83
C ASN A 79 10.11 9.94 6.50
N ILE A 80 9.04 9.46 5.87
CA ILE A 80 8.14 8.45 6.44
C ILE A 80 8.04 7.28 5.48
N ILE A 81 8.27 6.07 6.01
CA ILE A 81 8.06 4.81 5.27
C ILE A 81 6.94 4.02 5.94
N VAL A 82 5.93 3.66 5.15
CA VAL A 82 4.76 2.90 5.62
C VAL A 82 4.91 1.44 5.25
N SER A 83 4.88 0.56 6.24
CA SER A 83 4.97 -0.89 6.09
C SER A 83 3.62 -1.59 6.31
N GLY A 84 3.53 -2.84 5.87
CA GLY A 84 2.37 -3.71 6.07
C GLY A 84 2.19 -4.69 4.92
N GLU A 85 1.26 -5.61 5.08
CA GLU A 85 0.94 -6.63 4.07
C GLU A 85 0.25 -6.04 2.82
N THR A 86 0.15 -6.86 1.77
CA THR A 86 -0.63 -6.50 0.58
C THR A 86 -2.10 -6.27 0.96
N GLY A 87 -2.69 -5.15 0.49
CA GLY A 87 -4.08 -4.80 0.81
C GLY A 87 -4.30 -4.17 2.19
N SER A 88 -3.24 -3.95 3.00
CA SER A 88 -3.37 -3.26 4.30
C SER A 88 -3.69 -1.78 4.18
N GLY A 89 -3.57 -1.17 2.98
CA GLY A 89 -3.92 0.23 2.75
C GLY A 89 -2.75 1.21 2.83
N LYS A 90 -1.51 0.73 2.72
CA LYS A 90 -0.28 1.56 2.70
C LYS A 90 -0.37 2.73 1.72
N THR A 91 -0.72 2.43 0.47
CA THR A 91 -0.84 3.45 -0.60
C THR A 91 -1.89 4.51 -0.27
N GLU A 92 -3.05 4.12 0.30
CA GLU A 92 -4.09 5.07 0.70
C GLU A 92 -3.61 5.96 1.86
N PHE A 93 -2.83 5.40 2.79
CA PHE A 93 -2.26 6.19 3.89
C PHE A 93 -1.19 7.18 3.40
N ILE A 94 -0.33 6.77 2.46
CA ILE A 94 0.63 7.69 1.82
C ILE A 94 -0.09 8.81 1.07
N LYS A 95 -1.17 8.52 0.34
CA LYS A 95 -2.01 9.56 -0.30
C LYS A 95 -2.54 10.55 0.74
N TYR A 96 -3.02 10.02 1.88
CA TYR A 96 -3.53 10.83 2.97
C TYR A 96 -2.46 11.75 3.55
N LEU A 97 -1.27 11.23 3.85
CA LEU A 97 -0.14 12.04 4.33
C LEU A 97 0.28 13.09 3.29
N ALA A 98 0.38 12.70 2.01
CA ALA A 98 0.75 13.61 0.93
C ALA A 98 -0.27 14.75 0.73
N ALA A 99 -1.55 14.50 1.02
CA ALA A 99 -2.58 15.54 0.99
C ALA A 99 -2.35 16.66 2.04
N HIS A 100 -1.58 16.37 3.10
CA HIS A 100 -1.27 17.30 4.18
C HIS A 100 0.11 17.96 4.05
N THR A 101 0.84 17.75 2.95
CA THR A 101 2.02 18.55 2.62
C THR A 101 1.61 19.96 2.21
N LYS A 102 2.51 20.93 2.32
CA LYS A 102 2.20 22.32 1.96
C LYS A 102 1.84 22.46 0.48
N GLU A 103 0.83 23.27 0.18
CA GLU A 103 0.30 23.40 -1.18
C GLU A 103 1.30 23.96 -2.20
N ASN A 104 2.21 24.81 -1.73
CA ASN A 104 3.26 25.45 -2.54
C ASN A 104 4.50 24.56 -2.74
N GLU A 105 4.51 23.35 -2.21
CA GLU A 105 5.62 22.42 -2.34
C GLU A 105 5.41 21.48 -3.52
N LYS A 106 6.42 21.38 -4.37
CA LYS A 106 6.42 20.47 -5.52
C LYS A 106 6.54 19.02 -5.06
N ILE A 107 5.65 18.18 -5.59
CA ILE A 107 5.65 16.74 -5.37
C ILE A 107 5.96 16.02 -6.69
N ILE A 108 6.86 15.05 -6.66
CA ILE A 108 7.04 14.11 -7.76
C ILE A 108 6.74 12.70 -7.26
N THR A 109 5.85 11.99 -7.94
CA THR A 109 5.62 10.57 -7.68
C THR A 109 6.41 9.73 -8.67
N ILE A 110 7.01 8.63 -8.19
CA ILE A 110 7.72 7.64 -9.02
C ILE A 110 7.06 6.29 -8.78
N GLU A 111 6.47 5.74 -9.82
CA GLU A 111 5.64 4.55 -9.74
C GLU A 111 5.93 3.62 -10.92
N ASP A 112 5.93 2.33 -10.70
CA ASP A 112 5.91 1.34 -11.80
C ASP A 112 4.49 1.11 -12.33
N THR A 113 3.50 1.32 -11.46
CA THR A 113 2.08 1.34 -11.78
C THR A 113 1.44 2.53 -11.11
N LEU A 114 0.74 3.36 -11.85
CA LEU A 114 0.12 4.57 -11.31
C LEU A 114 -1.04 4.21 -10.38
N GLU A 115 -0.86 4.45 -9.09
CA GLU A 115 -1.85 4.20 -8.03
C GLU A 115 -2.12 5.45 -7.18
N LEU A 116 -1.16 6.36 -7.09
CA LEU A 116 -1.25 7.55 -6.25
C LEU A 116 -2.21 8.58 -6.82
N HIS A 117 -2.16 8.86 -8.11
CA HIS A 117 -3.02 9.80 -8.83
C HIS A 117 -3.12 11.20 -8.17
N LEU A 118 -2.08 11.64 -7.46
CA LEU A 118 -2.10 12.92 -6.74
C LEU A 118 -2.23 14.12 -7.69
N ASP A 119 -1.69 14.02 -8.89
CA ASP A 119 -1.82 14.99 -9.99
C ASP A 119 -3.28 15.22 -10.40
N LYS A 120 -4.10 14.16 -10.37
CA LYS A 120 -5.54 14.21 -10.68
C LYS A 120 -6.38 14.65 -9.49
N ILE A 121 -5.98 14.24 -8.27
CA ILE A 121 -6.66 14.61 -7.02
C ILE A 121 -6.49 16.10 -6.73
N PHE A 122 -5.29 16.64 -6.99
CA PHE A 122 -4.92 18.03 -6.72
C PHE A 122 -4.41 18.75 -7.97
N PRO A 123 -5.26 18.99 -8.99
CA PRO A 123 -4.83 19.52 -10.29
C PRO A 123 -4.29 20.97 -10.24
N HIS A 124 -4.49 21.67 -9.12
CA HIS A 124 -3.98 23.02 -8.88
C HIS A 124 -2.62 23.06 -8.18
N ARG A 125 -2.10 21.91 -7.72
CA ARG A 125 -0.77 21.79 -7.09
C ARG A 125 0.30 21.43 -8.12
N ASP A 126 1.54 21.81 -7.86
CA ASP A 126 2.69 21.39 -8.67
C ASP A 126 3.05 19.92 -8.37
N ILE A 127 2.36 19.01 -9.05
CA ILE A 127 2.53 17.57 -8.88
C ILE A 127 2.85 16.94 -10.24
N VAL A 128 3.95 16.18 -10.31
CA VAL A 128 4.36 15.44 -11.50
C VAL A 128 4.34 13.95 -11.21
N ALA A 129 3.48 13.21 -11.92
CA ALA A 129 3.45 11.75 -11.83
C ALA A 129 4.38 11.13 -12.87
N MET A 130 5.42 10.43 -12.43
CA MET A 130 6.38 9.74 -13.29
C MET A 130 6.22 8.23 -13.16
N LYS A 131 6.27 7.55 -14.31
CA LYS A 131 6.16 6.11 -14.39
C LYS A 131 7.46 5.49 -14.85
N THR A 132 7.96 4.48 -14.13
CA THR A 132 9.06 3.63 -14.56
C THR A 132 8.57 2.58 -15.58
N ASN A 133 9.41 2.18 -16.49
CA ASN A 133 9.13 1.16 -17.49
C ASN A 133 10.43 0.51 -17.97
N ASN A 134 10.37 -0.32 -19.02
CA ASN A 134 11.54 -0.97 -19.61
C ASN A 134 12.53 -0.01 -20.27
N ILE A 135 12.16 1.26 -20.48
CA ILE A 135 13.01 2.29 -21.11
C ILE A 135 13.64 3.19 -20.04
N ALA A 136 12.91 3.50 -18.98
CA ALA A 136 13.33 4.38 -17.89
C ALA A 136 13.23 3.65 -16.55
N SER A 137 14.36 3.33 -15.96
CA SER A 137 14.50 2.71 -14.65
C SER A 137 14.17 3.69 -13.51
N TYR A 138 14.08 3.19 -12.26
CA TYR A 138 13.98 4.06 -11.09
C TYR A 138 15.14 5.05 -10.99
N SER A 139 16.35 4.64 -11.34
CA SER A 139 17.54 5.49 -11.31
C SER A 139 17.47 6.61 -12.35
N ASP A 140 17.03 6.32 -13.58
CA ASP A 140 16.90 7.31 -14.66
C ASP A 140 15.84 8.36 -14.30
N VAL A 141 14.69 7.90 -13.82
CA VAL A 141 13.58 8.77 -13.39
C VAL A 141 14.02 9.64 -12.23
N LEU A 142 14.73 9.09 -11.24
CA LEU A 142 15.20 9.85 -10.07
C LEU A 142 16.18 10.96 -10.48
N VAL A 143 17.15 10.68 -11.36
CA VAL A 143 18.07 11.70 -11.85
C VAL A 143 17.32 12.87 -12.50
N THR A 144 16.25 12.56 -13.24
CA THR A 144 15.38 13.57 -13.85
C THR A 144 14.58 14.34 -12.78
N CYS A 145 14.06 13.64 -11.77
CA CYS A 145 13.34 14.26 -10.65
C CYS A 145 14.19 15.32 -9.94
N MET A 146 15.45 14.99 -9.62
CA MET A 146 16.35 15.91 -8.90
C MET A 146 16.59 17.23 -9.66
N ARG A 147 16.48 17.22 -10.99
CA ARG A 147 16.60 18.44 -11.82
C ARG A 147 15.35 19.31 -11.83
N GLN A 148 14.23 18.79 -11.31
CA GLN A 148 12.96 19.50 -11.27
C GLN A 148 12.68 20.18 -9.92
N ASN A 149 13.66 20.16 -9.00
CA ASN A 149 13.60 20.80 -7.69
C ASN A 149 12.35 20.42 -6.86
N PRO A 150 12.01 19.13 -6.68
CA PRO A 150 10.91 18.74 -5.83
C PRO A 150 11.23 18.94 -4.35
N ARG A 151 10.23 19.29 -3.55
CA ARG A 151 10.35 19.17 -2.10
C ARG A 151 10.14 17.72 -1.68
N TRP A 152 9.16 17.05 -2.30
CA TRP A 152 8.79 15.69 -1.98
C TRP A 152 8.97 14.76 -3.17
N ILE A 153 9.59 13.60 -2.91
CA ILE A 153 9.65 12.47 -3.85
C ILE A 153 8.89 11.31 -3.21
N LEU A 154 7.82 10.87 -3.86
CA LEU A 154 7.00 9.76 -3.40
C LEU A 154 7.26 8.53 -4.26
N LEU A 155 7.87 7.51 -3.68
CA LEU A 155 7.94 6.20 -4.32
C LEU A 155 6.75 5.38 -3.84
N SER A 156 5.92 4.91 -4.78
CA SER A 156 4.70 4.16 -4.43
C SER A 156 5.01 2.90 -3.63
N GLU A 157 6.08 2.18 -3.98
CA GLU A 157 6.52 0.98 -3.27
C GLU A 157 8.01 0.71 -3.44
N VAL A 158 8.69 0.39 -2.33
CA VAL A 158 10.08 -0.09 -2.32
C VAL A 158 10.07 -1.62 -2.34
N ARG A 159 10.32 -2.21 -3.53
CA ARG A 159 10.28 -3.65 -3.72
C ARG A 159 11.47 -4.25 -4.47
N SER A 160 12.42 -3.42 -4.89
CA SER A 160 13.63 -3.82 -5.62
C SER A 160 14.85 -3.08 -5.11
N ALA A 161 16.05 -3.59 -5.43
CA ALA A 161 17.31 -2.94 -5.11
C ALA A 161 17.38 -1.51 -5.69
N GLU A 162 16.90 -1.30 -6.92
CA GLU A 162 16.87 0.02 -7.55
C GLU A 162 15.98 1.01 -6.77
N ALA A 163 14.79 0.56 -6.32
CA ALA A 163 13.90 1.39 -5.51
C ALA A 163 14.52 1.76 -4.16
N VAL A 164 15.23 0.82 -3.50
CA VAL A 164 15.98 1.10 -2.26
C VAL A 164 17.07 2.14 -2.51
N MET A 165 17.84 2.00 -3.59
CA MET A 165 18.87 2.97 -3.96
C MET A 165 18.27 4.33 -4.32
N ALA A 166 17.10 4.36 -4.96
CA ALA A 166 16.39 5.60 -5.24
C ALA A 166 15.97 6.32 -3.95
N VAL A 167 15.42 5.60 -2.96
CA VAL A 167 15.13 6.16 -1.62
C VAL A 167 16.41 6.72 -1.00
N ARG A 168 17.47 5.90 -0.89
CA ARG A 168 18.73 6.33 -0.28
C ARG A 168 19.30 7.59 -0.94
N ASN A 169 19.31 7.66 -2.27
CA ASN A 169 19.84 8.80 -3.00
C ASN A 169 18.96 10.05 -2.81
N SER A 170 17.63 9.89 -2.79
CA SER A 170 16.70 11.00 -2.53
C SER A 170 16.94 11.65 -1.16
N ILE A 171 16.96 10.85 -0.10
CA ILE A 171 17.15 11.34 1.27
C ILE A 171 18.55 11.93 1.49
N SER A 172 19.58 11.33 0.88
CA SER A 172 20.97 11.82 0.98
C SER A 172 21.19 13.14 0.22
N SER A 173 20.35 13.45 -0.76
CA SER A 173 20.38 14.70 -1.53
C SER A 173 19.49 15.80 -0.95
N GLY A 174 18.87 15.56 0.21
CA GLY A 174 18.05 16.55 0.93
C GLY A 174 16.60 16.66 0.48
N HIS A 175 16.11 15.70 -0.33
CA HIS A 175 14.70 15.62 -0.68
C HIS A 175 13.94 14.83 0.38
N ASN A 176 12.69 15.19 0.59
CA ASN A 176 11.81 14.46 1.53
C ASN A 176 11.07 13.34 0.82
N ILE A 177 10.84 12.24 1.53
CA ILE A 177 10.18 11.07 0.98
C ILE A 177 8.96 10.64 1.79
N LEU A 178 7.95 10.18 1.05
CA LEU A 178 6.90 9.31 1.55
C LEU A 178 6.90 8.06 0.69
N SER A 179 7.00 6.88 1.31
CA SER A 179 7.09 5.63 0.55
C SER A 179 6.46 4.47 1.28
N THR A 180 6.25 3.35 0.57
CA THR A 180 5.73 2.12 1.17
C THR A 180 6.71 0.96 0.96
N ILE A 181 6.64 -0.01 1.85
CA ILE A 181 7.43 -1.25 1.79
C ILE A 181 6.63 -2.42 2.37
N HIS A 182 6.90 -3.63 1.91
CA HIS A 182 6.42 -4.84 2.58
C HIS A 182 7.37 -5.23 3.70
N ALA A 183 6.97 -5.02 4.94
CA ALA A 183 7.64 -5.50 6.15
C ALA A 183 6.57 -5.87 7.20
N ASP A 184 6.91 -6.79 8.08
CA ASP A 184 6.03 -7.33 9.12
C ASP A 184 5.82 -6.39 10.32
N LYS A 185 6.75 -5.44 10.50
CA LYS A 185 6.75 -4.45 11.59
C LYS A 185 7.36 -3.14 11.10
N ALA A 186 7.07 -2.04 11.81
CA ALA A 186 7.69 -0.76 11.52
C ALA A 186 9.20 -0.77 11.80
N GLU A 187 9.63 -1.38 12.90
CA GLU A 187 11.05 -1.49 13.27
C GLU A 187 11.89 -2.28 12.26
N SER A 188 11.26 -3.19 11.48
CA SER A 188 11.93 -4.01 10.49
C SER A 188 12.19 -3.29 9.14
N ILE A 189 11.71 -2.06 8.96
CA ILE A 189 11.82 -1.33 7.68
C ILE A 189 13.26 -1.22 7.21
N PRO A 190 14.26 -0.77 8.02
CA PRO A 190 15.63 -0.62 7.56
C PRO A 190 16.28 -1.95 7.17
N SER A 191 16.05 -3.00 7.95
CA SER A 191 16.58 -4.35 7.66
C SER A 191 15.92 -4.95 6.41
N ARG A 192 14.63 -4.70 6.20
CA ARG A 192 13.91 -5.11 4.99
C ARG A 192 14.47 -4.40 3.76
N MET A 193 14.72 -3.09 3.83
CA MET A 193 15.38 -2.36 2.74
C MET A 193 16.75 -2.96 2.41
N TYR A 194 17.55 -3.26 3.43
CA TYR A 194 18.84 -3.89 3.22
C TYR A 194 18.70 -5.26 2.52
N SER A 195 17.75 -6.09 2.92
CA SER A 195 17.53 -7.41 2.33
C SER A 195 17.14 -7.36 0.83
N LEU A 196 16.64 -6.24 0.34
CA LEU A 196 16.31 -6.05 -1.08
C LEU A 196 17.52 -5.70 -1.95
N LEU A 197 18.67 -5.33 -1.35
CA LEU A 197 19.84 -4.86 -2.11
C LEU A 197 20.59 -5.99 -2.81
N GLU A 198 20.47 -7.24 -2.33
CA GLU A 198 21.17 -8.42 -2.89
C GLU A 198 22.70 -8.21 -3.08
N THR A 199 23.31 -7.35 -2.24
CA THR A 199 24.70 -6.96 -2.34
C THR A 199 25.42 -7.14 -1.01
N ASN A 200 26.76 -7.31 -1.05
CA ASN A 200 27.63 -7.36 0.14
C ASN A 200 28.01 -5.94 0.62
N GLN A 201 27.09 -4.99 0.63
CA GLN A 201 27.35 -3.67 1.23
C GLN A 201 27.50 -3.81 2.75
N ASP A 202 28.25 -2.88 3.33
CA ASP A 202 28.37 -2.80 4.79
C ASP A 202 26.99 -2.55 5.42
N VAL A 203 26.51 -3.56 6.16
CA VAL A 203 25.17 -3.54 6.82
C VAL A 203 25.07 -2.38 7.78
N GLU A 204 26.08 -2.16 8.61
CA GLU A 204 26.09 -1.15 9.65
C GLU A 204 26.05 0.25 9.04
N GLN A 205 26.84 0.49 8.01
CA GLN A 205 26.86 1.76 7.29
C GLN A 205 25.50 2.02 6.60
N PHE A 206 24.90 1.00 5.99
CA PHE A 206 23.60 1.13 5.36
C PHE A 206 22.50 1.46 6.39
N LEU A 207 22.43 0.68 7.48
CA LEU A 207 21.45 0.90 8.55
C LEU A 207 21.62 2.27 9.18
N THR A 208 22.84 2.68 9.49
CA THR A 208 23.13 4.04 10.01
C THR A 208 22.66 5.13 9.06
N THR A 209 22.84 4.95 7.74
CA THR A 209 22.35 5.90 6.75
C THR A 209 20.82 5.99 6.77
N ILE A 210 20.12 4.85 6.78
CA ILE A 210 18.64 4.85 6.82
C ILE A 210 18.14 5.46 8.12
N HIS A 211 18.67 5.08 9.29
CA HIS A 211 18.26 5.65 10.59
C HIS A 211 18.56 7.15 10.73
N ARG A 212 19.55 7.66 10.02
CA ARG A 212 19.90 9.08 10.03
C ARG A 212 18.89 9.94 9.26
N TYR A 213 18.38 9.42 8.15
CA TYR A 213 17.59 10.22 7.22
C TYR A 213 16.11 9.85 7.17
N VAL A 214 15.73 8.64 7.56
CA VAL A 214 14.31 8.25 7.71
C VAL A 214 13.92 8.44 9.16
N GLN A 215 13.04 9.40 9.44
CA GLN A 215 12.63 9.71 10.80
C GLN A 215 11.59 8.73 11.34
N LEU A 216 10.65 8.29 10.49
CA LEU A 216 9.53 7.48 10.96
C LEU A 216 9.26 6.24 10.10
N GLY A 217 8.98 5.14 10.78
CA GLY A 217 8.32 3.95 10.24
C GLY A 217 6.91 3.85 10.80
N VAL A 218 5.94 3.56 9.92
CA VAL A 218 4.54 3.32 10.31
C VAL A 218 4.12 1.95 9.81
N HIS A 219 3.53 1.11 10.68
CA HIS A 219 3.01 -0.19 10.25
C HIS A 219 1.48 -0.18 10.23
N ILE A 220 0.90 -0.62 9.10
CA ILE A 220 -0.54 -0.77 8.95
C ILE A 220 -0.88 -2.24 8.87
N LYS A 221 -1.72 -2.69 9.80
CA LYS A 221 -2.25 -4.03 9.86
C LYS A 221 -3.65 -4.08 9.25
N GLY A 222 -3.93 -5.14 8.49
CA GLY A 222 -5.27 -5.43 7.96
C GLY A 222 -5.71 -6.84 8.36
N TYR A 223 -6.91 -6.97 8.91
CA TYR A 223 -7.46 -8.24 9.37
C TYR A 223 -8.98 -8.24 9.38
N TYR A 224 -9.60 -9.42 9.39
CA TYR A 224 -11.05 -9.50 9.63
C TYR A 224 -11.36 -9.26 11.10
N SER A 225 -12.03 -8.16 11.40
CA SER A 225 -12.38 -7.79 12.76
C SER A 225 -13.72 -8.42 13.19
N GLN A 226 -13.71 -9.15 14.29
CA GLN A 226 -14.94 -9.68 14.91
C GLN A 226 -15.81 -8.56 15.49
N LYS A 227 -15.20 -7.47 15.96
CA LYS A 227 -15.88 -6.27 16.47
C LYS A 227 -16.71 -5.58 15.38
N TYR A 228 -16.09 -5.34 14.21
CA TYR A 228 -16.71 -4.59 13.12
C TYR A 228 -17.38 -5.48 12.06
N LYS A 229 -17.27 -6.81 12.17
CA LYS A 229 -17.81 -7.81 11.22
C LYS A 229 -17.41 -7.55 9.76
N ARG A 230 -16.21 -6.97 9.56
CA ARG A 230 -15.65 -6.63 8.26
C ARG A 230 -14.12 -6.65 8.29
N PHE A 231 -13.51 -6.55 7.11
CA PHE A 231 -12.08 -6.33 7.01
C PHE A 231 -11.74 -4.95 7.57
N HIS A 232 -10.96 -4.93 8.63
CA HIS A 232 -10.53 -3.73 9.35
C HIS A 232 -9.07 -3.45 9.07
N ARG A 233 -8.71 -2.18 9.07
CA ARG A 233 -7.33 -1.71 8.93
C ARG A 233 -7.03 -0.76 10.05
N GLU A 234 -5.81 -0.81 10.57
CA GLU A 234 -5.38 0.09 11.64
C GLU A 234 -3.88 0.37 11.56
N VAL A 235 -3.48 1.54 12.01
CA VAL A 235 -2.08 1.84 12.32
C VAL A 235 -1.75 1.09 13.60
N SER A 236 -0.92 0.06 13.49
CA SER A 236 -0.56 -0.80 14.61
C SER A 236 0.77 -0.43 15.27
N GLU A 237 1.66 0.23 14.55
CA GLU A 237 2.95 0.67 15.09
C GLU A 237 3.39 2.00 14.46
N VAL A 238 4.00 2.86 15.28
CA VAL A 238 4.78 4.02 14.84
C VAL A 238 6.13 3.97 15.54
N VAL A 239 7.19 4.01 14.77
CA VAL A 239 8.57 3.87 15.23
C VAL A 239 9.37 5.08 14.74
N GLU A 240 10.13 5.67 15.63
CA GLU A 240 11.15 6.67 15.32
C GLU A 240 12.49 5.99 15.09
N PHE A 241 13.19 6.36 14.01
CA PHE A 241 14.56 6.00 13.75
C PHE A 241 15.48 7.20 13.99
N TYR A 242 16.64 6.95 14.57
CA TYR A 242 17.64 7.99 14.82
C TYR A 242 19.04 7.39 14.92
N VAL A 243 20.04 8.27 14.88
CA VAL A 243 21.43 7.91 15.13
C VAL A 243 21.88 8.64 16.37
N THR A 244 22.41 7.91 17.33
CA THR A 244 22.91 8.48 18.60
C THR A 244 24.16 9.33 18.39
N ASP A 245 24.53 10.09 19.41
CA ASP A 245 25.75 10.90 19.41
C ASP A 245 27.02 10.04 19.20
N ASP A 246 26.98 8.76 19.59
CA ASP A 246 28.05 7.75 19.36
C ASP A 246 27.96 7.09 17.96
N ASN A 247 27.16 7.65 17.04
CA ASN A 247 26.95 7.18 15.66
C ASN A 247 26.35 5.75 15.56
N LYS A 248 25.54 5.35 16.54
CA LYS A 248 24.81 4.07 16.50
C LYS A 248 23.40 4.26 15.97
N ALA A 249 22.99 3.36 15.07
CA ALA A 249 21.64 3.26 14.57
C ALA A 249 20.70 2.69 15.66
N GLU A 250 19.71 3.48 16.04
CA GLU A 250 18.75 3.13 17.10
C GLU A 250 17.33 3.44 16.64
N TYR A 251 16.36 2.82 17.29
CA TYR A 251 14.94 3.14 17.08
C TYR A 251 14.20 3.22 18.41
N LYS A 252 13.06 3.90 18.40
CA LYS A 252 12.15 4.03 19.52
C LYS A 252 10.72 3.76 19.07
N ILE A 253 10.03 2.83 19.74
CA ILE A 253 8.61 2.60 19.51
C ILE A 253 7.83 3.74 20.16
N LEU A 254 7.17 4.55 19.36
CA LEU A 254 6.33 5.66 19.80
C LEU A 254 4.89 5.21 20.07
N TYR A 255 4.40 4.28 19.28
CA TYR A 255 3.08 3.68 19.41
C TYR A 255 3.12 2.21 18.99
N LYS A 256 2.48 1.37 19.76
CA LYS A 256 2.27 -0.03 19.40
C LYS A 256 0.95 -0.52 19.97
N LYS A 257 0.16 -1.16 19.11
CA LYS A 257 -1.10 -1.85 19.46
C LYS A 257 -0.93 -3.34 19.22
N THR A 258 -1.16 -4.12 20.26
CA THR A 258 -1.07 -5.58 20.22
C THR A 258 -2.41 -6.20 19.77
N PRO A 259 -2.43 -7.47 19.32
CA PRO A 259 -3.66 -8.13 18.85
C PRO A 259 -4.77 -8.25 19.89
N ASP A 260 -4.43 -8.24 21.18
CA ASP A 260 -5.36 -8.23 22.31
C ASP A 260 -5.92 -6.84 22.63
N GLY A 261 -5.49 -5.82 21.85
CA GLY A 261 -5.97 -4.44 21.98
C GLY A 261 -5.21 -3.60 23.01
N HIS A 262 -4.15 -4.17 23.66
CA HIS A 262 -3.30 -3.36 24.53
C HIS A 262 -2.46 -2.37 23.70
N GLU A 263 -2.39 -1.14 24.16
CA GLU A 263 -1.66 -0.06 23.51
C GLU A 263 -0.54 0.47 24.40
N THR A 264 0.62 0.68 23.79
CA THR A 264 1.74 1.37 24.41
C THR A 264 2.05 2.65 23.65
N VAL A 265 2.31 3.72 24.38
CA VAL A 265 2.61 5.05 23.83
C VAL A 265 3.84 5.60 24.53
N ALA A 266 4.76 6.16 23.75
CA ALA A 266 5.95 6.83 24.28
C ALA A 266 6.17 8.15 23.54
N ASN A 267 6.71 9.14 24.24
CA ASN A 267 7.04 10.42 23.61
C ASN A 267 8.24 10.31 22.65
N PRO A 268 8.32 11.18 21.64
CA PRO A 268 9.47 11.27 20.75
C PRO A 268 10.80 11.47 21.49
N SER A 269 11.90 11.09 20.86
CA SER A 269 13.23 11.34 21.40
C SER A 269 13.67 12.80 21.25
N LYS A 270 14.72 13.19 21.95
CA LYS A 270 15.37 14.50 21.77
C LYS A 270 15.80 14.72 20.30
N TYR A 271 16.14 13.66 19.58
CA TYR A 271 16.62 13.75 18.20
C TYR A 271 15.50 14.16 17.24
N LEU A 272 14.32 13.53 17.35
CA LEU A 272 13.17 13.88 16.50
C LEU A 272 12.62 15.26 16.86
N ILE A 273 12.53 15.59 18.16
CA ILE A 273 12.09 16.91 18.60
C ILE A 273 13.05 17.99 18.04
N GLY A 274 14.36 17.81 18.21
CA GLY A 274 15.37 18.76 17.67
C GLY A 274 15.33 18.87 16.15
N TYR A 275 15.06 17.76 15.44
CA TYR A 275 14.86 17.81 14.00
C TYR A 275 13.64 18.66 13.63
N LEU A 276 12.48 18.43 14.26
CA LEU A 276 11.25 19.18 14.00
C LEU A 276 11.40 20.67 14.33
N GLU A 277 12.04 21.01 15.44
CA GLU A 277 12.37 22.40 15.81
C GLU A 277 13.25 23.06 14.74
N SER A 278 14.24 22.35 14.19
CA SER A 278 15.08 22.83 13.09
C SER A 278 14.30 23.12 11.81
N GLN A 279 13.15 22.44 11.62
CA GLN A 279 12.22 22.69 10.50
C GLN A 279 11.14 23.74 10.84
N GLY A 280 11.22 24.37 12.02
CA GLY A 280 10.27 25.38 12.48
C GLY A 280 8.96 24.82 13.03
N VAL A 281 8.90 23.52 13.31
CA VAL A 281 7.72 22.88 13.92
C VAL A 281 7.96 22.68 15.39
N ILE A 282 7.24 23.45 16.21
CA ILE A 282 7.28 23.34 17.67
C ILE A 282 6.20 22.35 18.12
N MET A 283 6.59 21.41 18.95
CA MET A 283 5.72 20.33 19.44
C MET A 283 5.93 20.15 20.95
N PRO A 284 4.84 19.97 21.74
CA PRO A 284 4.99 19.61 23.15
C PRO A 284 5.75 18.29 23.30
N GLN A 285 6.66 18.21 24.28
CA GLN A 285 7.42 16.97 24.52
C GLN A 285 6.54 15.79 24.92
N ASP A 286 5.38 16.06 25.51
CA ASP A 286 4.40 15.10 26.00
C ASP A 286 3.24 14.85 25.01
N ILE A 287 3.36 15.26 23.74
CA ILE A 287 2.29 15.23 22.71
C ILE A 287 1.61 13.86 22.56
N LEU A 288 2.34 12.77 22.75
CA LEU A 288 1.80 11.42 22.58
C LEU A 288 1.24 10.84 23.89
N VAL A 289 1.80 11.22 25.04
CA VAL A 289 1.44 10.65 26.35
C VAL A 289 0.34 11.47 27.03
N LYS A 290 0.12 12.71 26.64
CA LYS A 290 -0.95 13.55 27.18
C LYS A 290 -2.30 13.01 26.76
N GLU A 291 -2.98 12.30 27.65
CA GLU A 291 -4.35 11.82 27.46
C GLU A 291 -5.31 13.01 27.45
N GLU A 292 -5.76 13.46 26.29
CA GLU A 292 -7.06 14.09 26.17
C GLU A 292 -8.11 12.98 26.21
N PHE A 293 -8.64 12.68 27.39
CA PHE A 293 -9.84 11.88 27.55
C PHE A 293 -11.01 12.60 26.88
N ARG A 294 -11.29 12.27 25.62
CA ARG A 294 -12.59 12.52 25.03
C ARG A 294 -13.39 11.22 25.15
N GLU A 295 -14.33 11.19 26.10
CA GLU A 295 -15.43 10.23 26.08
C GLU A 295 -16.07 10.31 24.68
N VAL A 296 -15.89 9.27 23.89
CA VAL A 296 -16.67 9.09 22.67
C VAL A 296 -18.08 8.74 23.12
N LYS A 297 -18.96 9.74 23.19
CA LYS A 297 -20.38 9.50 23.35
C LYS A 297 -20.83 8.60 22.20
N SER A 298 -21.36 7.45 22.55
CA SER A 298 -21.95 6.45 21.67
C SER A 298 -23.33 6.91 21.18
N ASP A 299 -23.42 8.08 20.57
CA ASP A 299 -24.68 8.57 20.04
C ASP A 299 -24.69 8.42 18.51
N ASN A 300 -25.53 7.47 18.08
CA ASN A 300 -26.12 7.36 16.74
C ASN A 300 -25.16 7.23 15.54
N ILE A 301 -24.68 6.03 15.33
CA ILE A 301 -24.22 5.64 14.01
C ILE A 301 -25.46 5.47 13.12
N SER A 302 -25.84 6.55 12.43
CA SER A 302 -26.77 6.46 11.30
C SER A 302 -26.13 5.62 10.20
N ASN A 303 -26.89 4.66 9.68
CA ASN A 303 -26.52 3.72 8.64
C ASN A 303 -26.35 4.39 7.26
N ASP A 304 -25.39 5.28 7.09
CA ASP A 304 -24.98 5.74 5.77
C ASP A 304 -23.83 4.87 5.24
N ASN A 305 -24.23 3.74 4.66
CA ASN A 305 -23.38 2.63 4.22
C ASN A 305 -22.79 2.79 2.81
N ASN A 306 -22.47 3.99 2.30
CA ASN A 306 -22.23 4.08 0.86
C ASN A 306 -20.81 4.38 0.37
N ASP A 307 -19.77 4.53 1.22
CA ASP A 307 -18.46 4.93 0.69
C ASP A 307 -17.25 4.01 0.97
N PHE A 308 -17.44 2.87 1.68
CA PHE A 308 -16.45 1.79 1.70
C PHE A 308 -16.95 0.59 0.92
N ILE A 309 -17.04 0.71 -0.39
CA ILE A 309 -17.28 -0.43 -1.27
C ILE A 309 -15.98 -1.22 -1.37
N VAL A 310 -15.71 -2.06 -0.36
CA VAL A 310 -15.09 -3.36 -0.63
C VAL A 310 -16.23 -4.20 -1.17
N ASP A 311 -16.16 -4.57 -2.43
CA ASP A 311 -17.16 -5.42 -3.07
C ASP A 311 -17.36 -6.71 -2.26
N ASN A 312 -18.46 -6.77 -1.51
CA ASN A 312 -18.84 -7.91 -0.67
C ASN A 312 -19.46 -9.06 -1.47
N SER A 313 -19.39 -9.02 -2.81
CA SER A 313 -19.97 -10.08 -3.65
C SER A 313 -19.36 -11.47 -3.41
N THR A 314 -18.13 -11.54 -2.91
CA THR A 314 -17.44 -12.83 -2.67
C THR A 314 -17.86 -13.49 -1.35
N TYR A 315 -18.43 -12.75 -0.39
CA TYR A 315 -18.80 -13.30 0.92
C TYR A 315 -20.25 -13.78 1.02
N ARG A 316 -21.13 -13.42 0.09
CA ARG A 316 -22.54 -13.85 0.11
C ARG A 316 -22.77 -15.30 -0.29
N ASN A 317 -21.82 -15.93 -0.98
CA ASN A 317 -21.98 -17.32 -1.46
C ASN A 317 -21.48 -18.40 -0.49
N MET A 318 -20.92 -18.03 0.67
CA MET A 318 -20.48 -19.04 1.67
C MET A 318 -21.49 -19.31 2.79
N ASN A 319 -22.59 -18.56 2.89
CA ASN A 319 -23.55 -18.70 4.00
C ASN A 319 -24.88 -19.40 3.63
N ASN A 320 -25.03 -19.92 2.42
CA ASN A 320 -26.28 -20.61 2.01
C ASN A 320 -26.21 -22.13 2.08
N GLY A 321 -25.39 -22.68 2.96
CA GLY A 321 -25.22 -24.14 3.09
C GLY A 321 -25.23 -24.66 4.54
N VAL A 322 -26.01 -24.07 5.44
CA VAL A 322 -26.23 -24.70 6.76
C VAL A 322 -27.72 -24.91 6.98
N GLY A 323 -28.13 -26.13 6.71
CA GLY A 323 -29.44 -26.64 7.13
C GLY A 323 -29.55 -26.64 8.66
N THR A 324 -30.69 -26.22 9.12
CA THR A 324 -31.17 -26.33 10.50
C THR A 324 -30.96 -27.75 11.05
N ILE A 325 -30.19 -27.89 12.12
CA ILE A 325 -30.21 -29.09 12.98
C ILE A 325 -30.57 -28.63 14.38
N ASN A 326 -31.64 -29.24 14.85
CA ASN A 326 -32.21 -29.12 16.18
C ASN A 326 -31.24 -29.53 17.31
N SER A 327 -31.39 -28.86 18.42
CA SER A 327 -30.82 -29.15 19.73
C SER A 327 -30.96 -30.61 20.18
N GLY A 328 -29.85 -31.19 20.64
CA GLY A 328 -29.88 -32.41 21.45
C GLY A 328 -28.56 -33.17 21.49
N ASN A 329 -27.95 -33.14 22.66
CA ASN A 329 -26.94 -34.08 23.19
C ASN A 329 -25.45 -33.86 22.91
N VAL A 330 -24.81 -33.43 23.97
CA VAL A 330 -23.42 -33.59 24.39
C VAL A 330 -22.93 -35.02 24.22
N VAL A 331 -21.81 -35.25 23.53
CA VAL A 331 -20.76 -36.21 23.93
C VAL A 331 -19.41 -35.79 23.37
N GLN A 332 -18.40 -35.82 24.22
CA GLN A 332 -16.97 -35.69 23.98
C GLN A 332 -16.47 -36.67 22.88
N SER A 333 -15.61 -36.18 22.03
CA SER A 333 -14.34 -36.78 21.60
C SER A 333 -14.05 -36.37 20.14
N ASN A 334 -12.99 -35.63 19.94
CA ASN A 334 -11.89 -35.98 19.05
C ASN A 334 -10.99 -34.76 18.78
N LYS A 335 -9.98 -34.64 19.61
CA LYS A 335 -8.71 -34.00 19.21
C LYS A 335 -8.05 -34.94 18.19
N GLN A 336 -8.19 -34.65 16.93
CA GLN A 336 -7.31 -35.06 15.83
C GLN A 336 -8.06 -34.85 14.52
N VAL A 337 -7.98 -33.70 13.95
CA VAL A 337 -8.00 -33.37 12.50
C VAL A 337 -7.87 -31.84 12.37
N LEU A 338 -6.71 -31.30 12.67
CA LEU A 338 -6.36 -29.91 12.37
C LEU A 338 -4.90 -29.77 11.94
N ASN A 339 -4.46 -30.70 11.10
CA ASN A 339 -3.13 -30.60 10.48
C ASN A 339 -3.22 -30.93 8.98
N ASN A 340 -3.99 -30.18 8.21
CA ASN A 340 -3.86 -30.11 6.75
C ASN A 340 -4.82 -29.04 6.21
N ILE A 341 -4.56 -27.80 6.54
CA ILE A 341 -5.08 -26.67 5.76
C ILE A 341 -3.86 -26.02 5.10
N PRO A 342 -3.75 -26.05 3.77
CA PRO A 342 -2.70 -25.29 3.08
C PRO A 342 -2.91 -23.80 3.34
N ASN A 343 -1.84 -23.15 3.74
CA ASN A 343 -1.77 -21.70 3.93
C ASN A 343 -1.98 -20.98 2.60
N TYR A 344 -3.23 -20.67 2.24
CA TYR A 344 -3.59 -19.78 1.14
C TYR A 344 -3.76 -18.35 1.66
N ASN A 345 -2.68 -17.71 2.06
CA ASN A 345 -2.62 -16.28 2.29
C ASN A 345 -2.08 -15.58 1.05
N ASN A 346 -2.87 -15.55 -0.02
CA ASN A 346 -2.73 -14.61 -1.13
C ASN A 346 -4.04 -14.61 -1.92
N GLN A 347 -5.05 -13.94 -1.39
CA GLN A 347 -6.29 -13.70 -2.12
C GLN A 347 -6.29 -12.32 -2.76
N SER A 348 -5.67 -12.22 -3.92
CA SER A 348 -6.12 -11.31 -4.96
C SER A 348 -7.45 -11.85 -5.50
N ASN A 349 -8.47 -11.01 -5.60
CA ASN A 349 -9.79 -11.38 -6.13
C ASN A 349 -9.67 -11.84 -7.59
N ILE A 350 -9.65 -13.15 -7.81
CA ILE A 350 -9.62 -13.75 -9.15
C ILE A 350 -11.09 -13.95 -9.57
N VAL A 351 -11.53 -13.20 -10.58
CA VAL A 351 -12.82 -13.40 -11.21
C VAL A 351 -12.63 -14.32 -12.41
N TYR A 352 -13.19 -15.52 -12.36
CA TYR A 352 -13.27 -16.43 -13.51
C TYR A 352 -14.48 -16.04 -14.34
N SER A 353 -14.28 -15.66 -15.61
CA SER A 353 -15.38 -15.43 -16.52
C SER A 353 -15.68 -16.75 -17.27
N GLN A 354 -16.78 -17.39 -16.93
CA GLN A 354 -17.41 -18.37 -17.81
C GLN A 354 -18.41 -17.62 -18.69
N ASN A 355 -18.21 -17.71 -20.02
CA ASN A 355 -19.11 -17.22 -21.08
C ASN A 355 -19.49 -15.73 -21.00
N ILE A 356 -18.71 -14.91 -21.69
CA ILE A 356 -19.17 -13.58 -22.08
C ILE A 356 -20.25 -13.75 -23.15
N PRO A 357 -21.51 -13.36 -22.93
CA PRO A 357 -22.50 -13.34 -24.00
C PRO A 357 -22.05 -12.40 -25.11
N ASN A 358 -22.14 -12.83 -26.34
CA ASN A 358 -21.89 -12.03 -27.53
C ASN A 358 -22.89 -10.86 -27.56
N ILE A 359 -22.48 -9.64 -27.19
CA ILE A 359 -23.31 -8.42 -27.13
C ILE A 359 -23.37 -7.70 -28.49
N TYR A 360 -22.88 -8.29 -29.55
CA TYR A 360 -23.05 -7.72 -30.88
C TYR A 360 -23.61 -8.76 -31.84
N GLY A 361 -24.87 -8.53 -32.23
CA GLY A 361 -25.54 -9.25 -33.27
C GLY A 361 -24.84 -9.17 -34.63
N GLY A 362 -24.74 -10.31 -35.24
CA GLY A 362 -24.67 -10.61 -36.65
C GLY A 362 -23.83 -9.75 -37.57
N GLN A 363 -22.61 -10.21 -37.87
CA GLN A 363 -22.09 -10.15 -39.27
C GLN A 363 -21.17 -11.36 -39.47
N ASN A 364 -21.42 -12.10 -40.57
CA ASN A 364 -20.67 -13.26 -41.04
C ASN A 364 -19.19 -12.91 -41.26
N ILE A 365 -18.30 -13.56 -40.51
CA ILE A 365 -16.87 -13.53 -40.78
C ILE A 365 -16.55 -14.76 -41.66
N PRO A 366 -15.92 -14.59 -42.83
CA PRO A 366 -15.51 -15.71 -43.70
C PRO A 366 -14.45 -16.57 -43.01
N ARG A 367 -14.54 -17.86 -43.16
CA ARG A 367 -13.53 -18.83 -42.67
C ARG A 367 -12.18 -18.59 -43.35
N PRO A 368 -11.06 -18.72 -42.66
CA PRO A 368 -9.75 -18.67 -43.30
C PRO A 368 -9.56 -19.87 -44.21
N VAL A 369 -9.13 -19.59 -45.47
CA VAL A 369 -8.75 -20.55 -46.47
C VAL A 369 -7.42 -21.20 -46.07
N ASN A 370 -7.37 -22.50 -46.07
CA ASN A 370 -6.18 -23.30 -45.82
C ASN A 370 -5.25 -23.25 -47.02
N ILE A 371 -4.11 -22.54 -46.91
CA ILE A 371 -3.06 -22.50 -47.92
C ILE A 371 -1.98 -23.53 -47.55
N ASN A 372 -2.27 -24.78 -47.78
CA ASN A 372 -1.26 -25.83 -47.96
C ASN A 372 -1.50 -26.42 -49.31
N ASN A 373 -0.78 -25.92 -50.32
CA ASN A 373 -0.36 -26.60 -51.58
C ASN A 373 0.04 -25.54 -52.60
N ILE A 374 1.28 -25.12 -52.59
CA ILE A 374 2.05 -24.74 -53.81
C ILE A 374 3.53 -24.94 -53.43
N ASN A 375 4.00 -26.13 -53.71
CA ASN A 375 5.38 -26.41 -54.09
C ASN A 375 5.32 -27.55 -55.08
N ASN A 376 5.54 -27.22 -56.35
CA ASN A 376 6.20 -28.04 -57.38
C ASN A 376 5.83 -27.47 -58.75
N SER A 377 6.69 -26.62 -59.22
CA SER A 377 7.22 -26.58 -60.61
C SER A 377 8.13 -25.40 -60.76
#